data_cb0b68b05e2be422ba6681592ad9e4ed
#
_entry.id   cb0b68b05e2be422ba6681592ad9e4ed
#
_cell.length_a   1.000
_cell.length_b   1.000
_cell.length_c   1.000
_cell.angle_alpha   90.00
_cell.angle_beta   90.00
_cell.angle_gamma   90.00
#
_symmetry.space_group_name_H-M   'P 1'
#
loop_
_entity.id
_entity.type
_entity.pdbx_description
1 polymer ?
#
loop_
_entity_poly.entity_id
_entity_poly.type
_entity_poly.pdbx_seq_one_letter_code
_entity_poly.pdbx_strand_id
1 'polypeptide(L)'
;KICANQGQARELTFYRNNIQHLLVLPGLYLLMARRLGATRSQTISRMMRELYPILDAELTLPWTPETLTRNLRSMRDHLLSQGLLVNEHGRWQAPDTALSQHLMLTAEPVLLRYYLTIRIIDRYGEISKTDLLNESVRLAEKLHQTYGYDAPEYADKRVFQSFIQTGIEAGLFQSQPHGEHLQLTEDPTPLLKLARRILSPHLIVAIDQRLKTAG
;
A
#
# COMPACT_ATOMS: atom_id res chain seq x y z
N LYS A 1 4.98 25.66 -16.28
CA LYS A 1 4.64 24.22 -16.32
C LYS A 1 5.93 23.47 -16.55
N ILE A 2 6.37 22.65 -15.61
CA ILE A 2 7.55 21.80 -15.76
C ILE A 2 7.08 20.55 -16.47
N CYS A 3 7.60 20.27 -17.65
CA CYS A 3 7.30 19.06 -18.45
C CYS A 3 8.55 18.20 -18.51
N ALA A 4 8.44 16.93 -18.19
CA ALA A 4 9.50 15.94 -18.35
C ALA A 4 9.29 15.14 -19.63
N ASN A 5 10.35 14.87 -20.41
CA ASN A 5 10.31 13.90 -21.49
C ASN A 5 10.34 12.45 -20.93
N GLN A 6 10.13 11.44 -21.80
CA GLN A 6 10.08 10.03 -21.33
C GLN A 6 11.36 9.55 -20.64
N GLY A 7 12.54 10.02 -21.05
CA GLY A 7 13.80 9.70 -20.38
C GLY A 7 13.87 10.30 -18.98
N GLN A 8 13.56 11.58 -18.86
CA GLN A 8 13.51 12.29 -17.59
C GLN A 8 12.41 11.73 -16.67
N ALA A 9 11.28 11.29 -17.21
CA ALA A 9 10.24 10.63 -16.42
C ALA A 9 10.72 9.32 -15.78
N ARG A 10 11.53 8.53 -16.51
CA ARG A 10 12.16 7.30 -15.97
C ARG A 10 13.16 7.61 -14.87
N GLU A 11 14.02 8.60 -15.05
CA GLU A 11 14.97 9.05 -14.03
C GLU A 11 14.26 9.57 -12.78
N LEU A 12 13.23 10.40 -12.96
CA LEU A 12 12.40 10.89 -11.85
C LEU A 12 11.72 9.76 -11.10
N THR A 13 11.27 8.71 -11.80
CA THR A 13 10.69 7.51 -11.18
C THR A 13 11.74 6.78 -10.33
N PHE A 14 12.97 6.63 -10.82
CA PHE A 14 14.07 6.04 -10.06
C PHE A 14 14.35 6.83 -8.77
N TYR A 15 14.48 8.15 -8.85
CA TYR A 15 14.70 9.00 -7.68
C TYR A 15 13.52 8.96 -6.72
N ARG A 16 12.29 8.96 -7.22
CA ARG A 16 11.09 8.82 -6.39
C ARG A 16 11.09 7.50 -5.61
N ASN A 17 11.44 6.39 -6.24
CA ASN A 17 11.49 5.09 -5.57
C ASN A 17 12.55 5.06 -4.47
N ASN A 18 13.68 5.76 -4.68
CA ASN A 18 14.72 5.89 -3.65
C ASN A 18 14.28 6.66 -2.40
N ILE A 19 13.29 7.55 -2.50
CA ILE A 19 12.76 8.31 -1.37
C ILE A 19 11.36 7.83 -0.92
N GLN A 20 10.79 6.84 -1.58
CA GLN A 20 9.43 6.36 -1.29
C GLN A 20 9.31 5.89 0.16
N HIS A 21 10.34 5.21 0.70
CA HIS A 21 10.39 4.77 2.09
C HIS A 21 10.24 5.93 3.09
N LEU A 22 10.61 7.18 2.73
CA LEU A 22 10.44 8.36 3.56
C LEU A 22 9.02 8.93 3.49
N LEU A 23 8.33 8.75 2.36
CA LEU A 23 7.05 9.40 2.06
C LEU A 23 5.84 8.48 2.30
N VAL A 24 6.04 7.16 2.23
CA VAL A 24 4.93 6.19 2.34
C VAL A 24 4.24 6.24 3.69
N LEU A 25 4.97 6.36 4.79
CA LEU A 25 4.38 6.40 6.14
C LEU A 25 3.57 7.67 6.40
N PRO A 26 4.10 8.89 6.15
CA PRO A 26 3.27 10.11 6.23
C PRO A 26 2.09 10.08 5.24
N GLY A 27 2.29 9.62 4.01
CA GLY A 27 1.21 9.46 3.03
C GLY A 27 0.12 8.51 3.52
N LEU A 28 0.49 7.37 4.09
CA LEU A 28 -0.45 6.39 4.65
C LEU A 28 -1.20 6.95 5.87
N TYR A 29 -0.52 7.69 6.74
CA TYR A 29 -1.17 8.34 7.89
C TYR A 29 -2.24 9.34 7.42
N LEU A 30 -1.92 10.18 6.43
CA LEU A 30 -2.85 11.13 5.83
C LEU A 30 -4.01 10.43 5.11
N LEU A 31 -3.71 9.36 4.38
CA LEU A 31 -4.72 8.55 3.69
C LEU A 31 -5.72 7.95 4.70
N MET A 32 -5.24 7.40 5.81
CA MET A 32 -6.10 6.91 6.90
C MET A 32 -6.94 8.04 7.52
N ALA A 33 -6.31 9.18 7.84
CA ALA A 33 -7.02 10.33 8.42
C ALA A 33 -8.10 10.87 7.47
N ARG A 34 -7.86 10.82 6.16
CA ARG A 34 -8.82 11.24 5.14
C ARG A 34 -9.96 10.24 4.98
N ARG A 35 -9.66 8.95 4.82
CA ARG A 35 -10.62 7.90 4.49
C ARG A 35 -11.50 7.49 5.67
N LEU A 36 -10.95 7.53 6.87
CA LEU A 36 -11.70 7.20 8.08
C LEU A 36 -12.60 8.35 8.57
N GLY A 37 -12.44 9.55 7.98
CA GLY A 37 -13.06 10.76 8.49
C GLY A 37 -12.52 11.13 9.87
N ALA A 38 -13.07 12.13 10.51
CA ALA A 38 -12.63 12.63 11.81
C ALA A 38 -12.44 11.50 12.87
N THR A 39 -11.27 10.89 12.92
CA THR A 39 -10.96 9.68 13.70
C THR A 39 -9.96 9.96 14.83
N ARG A 40 -9.90 9.05 15.81
CA ARG A 40 -8.93 9.16 16.92
C ARG A 40 -7.54 8.73 16.47
N SER A 41 -6.51 9.42 16.95
CA SER A 41 -5.10 9.08 16.67
C SER A 41 -4.76 7.63 17.03
N GLN A 42 -5.33 7.09 18.11
CA GLN A 42 -5.11 5.69 18.51
C GLN A 42 -5.57 4.69 17.45
N THR A 43 -6.67 5.00 16.75
CA THR A 43 -7.18 4.15 15.67
C THR A 43 -6.18 4.12 14.50
N ILE A 44 -5.70 5.29 14.06
CA ILE A 44 -4.69 5.38 12.99
C ILE A 44 -3.41 4.68 13.42
N SER A 45 -2.90 4.96 14.62
CA SER A 45 -1.66 4.35 15.13
C SER A 45 -1.75 2.83 15.25
N ARG A 46 -2.92 2.27 15.60
CA ARG A 46 -3.14 0.83 15.60
C ARG A 46 -3.07 0.26 14.19
N MET A 47 -3.79 0.85 13.25
CA MET A 47 -3.79 0.41 11.85
C MET A 47 -2.39 0.51 11.21
N MET A 48 -1.65 1.57 11.51
CA MET A 48 -0.26 1.72 11.07
C MET A 48 0.62 0.59 11.59
N ARG A 49 0.47 0.20 12.87
CA ARG A 49 1.24 -0.92 13.45
C ARG A 49 0.87 -2.27 12.83
N GLU A 50 -0.39 -2.48 12.47
CA GLU A 50 -0.84 -3.69 11.79
C GLU A 50 -0.25 -3.82 10.36
N LEU A 51 -0.06 -2.69 9.66
CA LEU A 51 0.53 -2.66 8.31
C LEU A 51 2.06 -2.58 8.31
N TYR A 52 2.67 -2.09 9.40
CA TYR A 52 4.10 -1.78 9.44
C TYR A 52 5.00 -2.98 9.09
N PRO A 53 4.78 -4.21 9.59
CA PRO A 53 5.65 -5.34 9.26
C PRO A 53 5.73 -5.63 7.75
N ILE A 54 4.62 -5.51 7.04
CA ILE A 54 4.56 -5.74 5.58
C ILE A 54 5.26 -4.62 4.83
N LEU A 55 5.06 -3.37 5.28
CA LEU A 55 5.71 -2.20 4.68
C LEU A 55 7.23 -2.22 4.92
N ASP A 56 7.65 -2.57 6.13
CA ASP A 56 9.07 -2.64 6.50
C ASP A 56 9.80 -3.72 5.72
N ALA A 57 9.18 -4.87 5.55
CA ALA A 57 9.74 -5.97 4.78
C ALA A 57 10.03 -5.57 3.31
N GLU A 58 9.17 -4.76 2.67
CA GLU A 58 9.40 -4.32 1.28
C GLU A 58 10.28 -3.07 1.17
N LEU A 59 10.10 -2.10 2.07
CA LEU A 59 10.64 -0.75 1.89
C LEU A 59 11.86 -0.48 2.76
N THR A 60 12.25 -1.41 3.62
CA THR A 60 13.36 -1.23 4.58
C THR A 60 13.21 0.09 5.34
N LEU A 61 12.17 0.18 6.16
CA LEU A 61 11.81 1.41 6.85
C LEU A 61 12.79 1.71 8.01
N PRO A 62 12.97 2.99 8.36
CA PRO A 62 14.02 3.39 9.32
C PRO A 62 13.65 3.15 10.79
N TRP A 63 12.45 2.62 11.10
CA TRP A 63 11.98 2.49 12.47
C TRP A 63 11.91 1.03 12.91
N THR A 64 12.33 0.76 14.13
CA THR A 64 12.15 -0.56 14.72
C THR A 64 10.77 -0.67 15.41
N PRO A 65 10.25 -1.87 15.66
CA PRO A 65 8.99 -2.06 16.38
C PRO A 65 8.92 -1.31 17.73
N GLU A 66 10.04 -1.23 18.46
CA GLU A 66 10.15 -0.55 19.74
C GLU A 66 10.03 0.98 19.60
N THR A 67 10.58 1.53 18.52
CA THR A 67 10.56 2.97 18.24
C THR A 67 9.33 3.43 17.49
N LEU A 68 8.61 2.53 16.84
CA LEU A 68 7.49 2.80 15.95
C LEU A 68 6.43 3.72 16.60
N THR A 69 5.97 3.39 17.81
CA THR A 69 4.92 4.18 18.46
C THR A 69 5.36 5.62 18.74
N ARG A 70 6.61 5.82 19.17
CA ARG A 70 7.18 7.15 19.40
C ARG A 70 7.30 7.92 18.09
N ASN A 71 7.81 7.29 17.06
CA ASN A 71 8.04 7.91 15.77
C ASN A 71 6.73 8.26 15.05
N LEU A 72 5.68 7.43 15.18
CA LEU A 72 4.35 7.76 14.70
C LEU A 72 3.76 9.00 15.38
N ARG A 73 4.01 9.20 16.69
CA ARG A 73 3.60 10.43 17.37
C ARG A 73 4.36 11.64 16.83
N SER A 74 5.67 11.55 16.73
CA SER A 74 6.50 12.64 16.20
C SER A 74 6.11 13.01 14.78
N MET A 75 5.89 12.02 13.91
CA MET A 75 5.40 12.23 12.55
C MET A 75 4.03 12.91 12.53
N ARG A 76 3.07 12.46 13.33
CA ARG A 76 1.76 13.10 13.47
C ARG A 76 1.88 14.56 13.88
N ASP A 77 2.69 14.85 14.91
CA ASP A 77 2.86 16.20 15.43
C ASP A 77 3.54 17.11 14.39
N HIS A 78 4.45 16.56 13.59
CA HIS A 78 5.03 17.25 12.45
C HIS A 78 3.99 17.53 11.35
N LEU A 79 3.18 16.54 10.96
CA LEU A 79 2.09 16.73 9.98
C LEU A 79 1.09 17.80 10.45
N LEU A 80 0.79 17.85 11.75
CA LEU A 80 -0.04 18.92 12.35
C LEU A 80 0.63 20.28 12.22
N SER A 81 1.92 20.41 12.56
CA SER A 81 2.66 21.67 12.48
C SER A 81 2.76 22.23 11.05
N GLN A 82 2.74 21.33 10.05
CA GLN A 82 2.73 21.69 8.63
C GLN A 82 1.32 21.94 8.06
N GLY A 83 0.27 21.90 8.88
CA GLY A 83 -1.11 22.07 8.42
C GLY A 83 -1.63 20.92 7.53
N LEU A 84 -0.92 19.79 7.49
CA LEU A 84 -1.33 18.59 6.74
C LEU A 84 -2.28 17.69 7.53
N LEU A 85 -2.38 17.91 8.83
CA LEU A 85 -3.39 17.36 9.72
C LEU A 85 -4.07 18.48 10.47
N VAL A 86 -5.35 18.30 10.77
CA VAL A 86 -6.10 19.12 11.72
C VAL A 86 -6.62 18.25 12.84
N ASN A 87 -6.71 18.82 14.03
CA ASN A 87 -7.26 18.15 15.21
C ASN A 87 -8.43 18.96 15.75
N GLU A 88 -9.62 18.41 15.63
CA GLU A 88 -10.84 18.99 16.18
C GLU A 88 -11.36 18.08 17.29
N HIS A 89 -11.30 18.55 18.54
CA HIS A 89 -11.78 17.83 19.72
C HIS A 89 -11.22 16.39 19.85
N GLY A 90 -9.92 16.21 19.57
CA GLY A 90 -9.24 14.91 19.62
C GLY A 90 -9.50 14.00 18.42
N ARG A 91 -10.17 14.51 17.39
CA ARG A 91 -10.39 13.83 16.10
C ARG A 91 -9.48 14.41 15.04
N TRP A 92 -8.87 13.53 14.28
CA TRP A 92 -7.83 13.85 13.30
C TRP A 92 -8.38 13.69 11.88
N GLN A 93 -8.11 14.68 11.05
CA GLN A 93 -8.52 14.69 9.65
C GLN A 93 -7.40 15.30 8.79
N ALA A 94 -7.21 14.79 7.59
CA ALA A 94 -6.31 15.38 6.59
C ALA A 94 -7.09 16.39 5.74
N PRO A 95 -6.69 17.69 5.72
CA PRO A 95 -7.32 18.70 4.86
C PRO A 95 -7.00 18.43 3.39
N ASP A 96 -7.85 18.97 2.50
CA ASP A 96 -7.73 18.79 1.06
C ASP A 96 -6.75 19.79 0.46
N THR A 97 -5.46 19.60 0.72
CA THR A 97 -4.37 20.40 0.15
C THR A 97 -3.65 19.63 -0.94
N ALA A 98 -3.05 20.33 -1.91
CA ALA A 98 -2.26 19.70 -2.96
C ALA A 98 -1.14 18.81 -2.38
N LEU A 99 -0.46 19.26 -1.33
CA LEU A 99 0.62 18.51 -0.70
C LEU A 99 0.09 17.23 -0.01
N SER A 100 -1.04 17.31 0.71
CA SER A 100 -1.64 16.12 1.34
C SER A 100 -2.08 15.10 0.28
N GLN A 101 -2.66 15.57 -0.84
CA GLN A 101 -3.02 14.70 -1.97
C GLN A 101 -1.78 14.00 -2.56
N HIS A 102 -0.70 14.73 -2.83
CA HIS A 102 0.53 14.15 -3.38
C HIS A 102 1.16 13.12 -2.43
N LEU A 103 1.18 13.39 -1.12
CA LEU A 103 1.68 12.41 -0.15
C LEU A 103 0.80 11.16 -0.10
N MET A 104 -0.52 11.29 -0.12
CA MET A 104 -1.42 10.12 -0.17
C MET A 104 -1.21 9.28 -1.43
N LEU A 105 -0.94 9.92 -2.58
CA LEU A 105 -0.63 9.22 -3.84
C LEU A 105 0.67 8.42 -3.80
N THR A 106 1.57 8.62 -2.83
CA THR A 106 2.74 7.75 -2.65
C THR A 106 2.41 6.46 -1.90
N ALA A 107 1.36 6.44 -1.10
CA ALA A 107 0.99 5.32 -0.23
C ALA A 107 -0.12 4.44 -0.83
N GLU A 108 -1.11 5.03 -1.49
CA GLU A 108 -2.27 4.26 -2.00
C GLU A 108 -1.87 3.17 -3.01
N PRO A 109 -0.96 3.38 -3.97
CA PRO A 109 -0.50 2.33 -4.90
C PRO A 109 0.19 1.16 -4.20
N VAL A 110 0.98 1.43 -3.15
CA VAL A 110 1.65 0.39 -2.36
C VAL A 110 0.61 -0.49 -1.66
N LEU A 111 -0.31 0.13 -0.95
CA LEU A 111 -1.38 -0.59 -0.24
C LEU A 111 -2.30 -1.36 -1.20
N LEU A 112 -2.56 -0.79 -2.38
CA LEU A 112 -3.40 -1.43 -3.39
C LEU A 112 -2.72 -2.68 -3.97
N ARG A 113 -1.40 -2.64 -4.21
CA ARG A 113 -0.61 -3.80 -4.64
C ARG A 113 -0.70 -4.93 -3.61
N TYR A 114 -0.55 -4.62 -2.32
CA TYR A 114 -0.70 -5.61 -1.25
C TYR A 114 -2.10 -6.22 -1.25
N TYR A 115 -3.12 -5.36 -1.30
CA TYR A 115 -4.49 -5.79 -1.31
C TYR A 115 -4.79 -6.75 -2.46
N LEU A 116 -4.43 -6.39 -3.70
CA LEU A 116 -4.75 -7.22 -4.86
C LEU A 116 -4.00 -8.56 -4.84
N THR A 117 -2.70 -8.58 -4.46
CA THR A 117 -1.90 -9.81 -4.39
C THR A 117 -2.44 -10.76 -3.32
N ILE A 118 -2.76 -10.24 -2.13
CA ILE A 118 -3.34 -11.04 -1.05
C ILE A 118 -4.72 -11.56 -1.45
N ARG A 119 -5.55 -10.75 -2.13
CA ARG A 119 -6.88 -11.17 -2.61
C ARG A 119 -6.81 -12.27 -3.67
N ILE A 120 -5.76 -12.27 -4.51
CA ILE A 120 -5.55 -13.35 -5.47
C ILE A 120 -5.29 -14.66 -4.72
N ILE A 121 -4.33 -14.68 -3.78
CA ILE A 121 -4.02 -15.89 -3.01
C ILE A 121 -5.25 -16.36 -2.18
N ASP A 122 -5.93 -15.43 -1.51
CA ASP A 122 -7.14 -15.72 -0.72
C ASP A 122 -8.24 -16.37 -1.57
N ARG A 123 -8.37 -15.96 -2.83
CA ARG A 123 -9.33 -16.55 -3.76
C ARG A 123 -8.95 -17.98 -4.22
N TYR A 124 -7.69 -18.18 -4.57
CA TYR A 124 -7.23 -19.47 -5.10
C TYR A 124 -6.91 -20.47 -3.98
N GLY A 125 -6.69 -20.01 -2.75
CA GLY A 125 -6.19 -20.78 -1.62
C GLY A 125 -4.71 -21.12 -1.78
N GLU A 126 -4.36 -21.66 -2.94
CA GLU A 126 -3.00 -22.04 -3.33
C GLU A 126 -2.76 -21.66 -4.79
N ILE A 127 -1.59 -21.06 -5.10
CA ILE A 127 -1.26 -20.58 -6.44
C ILE A 127 0.25 -20.68 -6.69
N SER A 128 0.68 -20.98 -7.93
CA SER A 128 2.10 -20.94 -8.25
C SER A 128 2.66 -19.52 -8.15
N LYS A 129 3.93 -19.39 -7.76
CA LYS A 129 4.61 -18.08 -7.69
C LYS A 129 4.54 -17.33 -9.03
N THR A 130 4.67 -18.06 -10.14
CA THR A 130 4.60 -17.51 -11.50
C THR A 130 3.20 -17.02 -11.84
N ASP A 131 2.17 -17.81 -11.52
CA ASP A 131 0.78 -17.43 -11.79
C ASP A 131 0.34 -16.26 -10.91
N LEU A 132 0.72 -16.25 -9.63
CA LEU A 132 0.47 -15.12 -8.73
C LEU A 132 1.06 -13.82 -9.30
N LEU A 133 2.30 -13.87 -9.76
CA LEU A 133 2.96 -12.72 -10.37
C LEU A 133 2.22 -12.24 -11.63
N ASN A 134 1.93 -13.17 -12.54
CA ASN A 134 1.26 -12.85 -13.81
C ASN A 134 -0.16 -12.30 -13.59
N GLU A 135 -0.95 -12.92 -12.70
CA GLU A 135 -2.28 -12.46 -12.35
C GLU A 135 -2.27 -11.09 -11.66
N SER A 136 -1.30 -10.86 -10.76
CA SER A 136 -1.13 -9.57 -10.07
C SER A 136 -0.84 -8.45 -11.07
N VAL A 137 0.11 -8.65 -11.98
CA VAL A 137 0.45 -7.68 -13.03
C VAL A 137 -0.73 -7.44 -13.95
N ARG A 138 -1.37 -8.52 -14.46
CA ARG A 138 -2.53 -8.44 -15.35
C ARG A 138 -3.68 -7.65 -14.73
N LEU A 139 -3.95 -7.87 -13.45
CA LEU A 139 -5.00 -7.17 -12.73
C LEU A 139 -4.65 -5.69 -12.53
N ALA A 140 -3.40 -5.39 -12.17
CA ALA A 140 -2.90 -4.03 -12.02
C ALA A 140 -2.96 -3.25 -13.34
N GLU A 141 -2.53 -3.84 -14.47
CA GLU A 141 -2.63 -3.23 -15.81
C GLU A 141 -4.08 -2.86 -16.17
N LYS A 142 -5.02 -3.78 -15.92
CA LYS A 142 -6.44 -3.52 -16.18
C LYS A 142 -7.00 -2.38 -15.30
N LEU A 143 -6.58 -2.29 -14.05
CA LEU A 143 -6.97 -1.20 -13.15
C LEU A 143 -6.36 0.13 -13.62
N HIS A 144 -5.09 0.13 -14.05
CA HIS A 144 -4.42 1.29 -14.62
C HIS A 144 -5.18 1.82 -15.85
N GLN A 145 -5.48 0.95 -16.82
CA GLN A 145 -6.22 1.31 -18.04
C GLN A 145 -7.63 1.85 -17.76
N THR A 146 -8.31 1.31 -16.75
CA THR A 146 -9.70 1.67 -16.46
C THR A 146 -9.82 2.95 -15.63
N TYR A 147 -8.89 3.19 -14.72
CA TYR A 147 -8.99 4.25 -13.70
C TYR A 147 -7.90 5.32 -13.81
N GLY A 148 -7.02 5.23 -14.83
CA GLY A 148 -6.02 6.27 -15.10
C GLY A 148 -4.98 6.42 -13.99
N TYR A 149 -4.61 5.33 -13.31
CA TYR A 149 -3.51 5.35 -12.35
C TYR A 149 -2.19 5.54 -13.08
N ASP A 150 -1.75 6.77 -13.19
CA ASP A 150 -0.59 7.22 -13.99
C ASP A 150 0.75 6.99 -13.26
N ALA A 151 0.83 5.97 -12.41
CA ALA A 151 2.09 5.58 -11.79
C ALA A 151 2.72 4.43 -12.61
N PRO A 152 3.84 4.65 -13.33
CA PRO A 152 4.48 3.64 -14.19
C PRO A 152 4.80 2.33 -13.46
N GLU A 153 5.11 2.42 -12.16
CA GLU A 153 5.40 1.25 -11.31
C GLU A 153 4.15 0.51 -10.82
N TYR A 154 2.96 1.04 -11.07
CA TYR A 154 1.73 0.42 -10.57
C TYR A 154 1.51 -1.00 -11.13
N ALA A 155 1.90 -1.23 -12.38
CA ALA A 155 1.87 -2.54 -13.04
C ALA A 155 3.28 -3.10 -13.33
N ASP A 156 4.34 -2.56 -12.71
CA ASP A 156 5.71 -3.04 -12.93
C ASP A 156 5.89 -4.44 -12.33
N LYS A 157 6.16 -5.40 -13.22
CA LYS A 157 6.41 -6.80 -12.86
C LYS A 157 7.50 -6.97 -11.80
N ARG A 158 8.54 -6.15 -11.83
CA ARG A 158 9.67 -6.22 -10.88
C ARG A 158 9.22 -5.85 -9.46
N VAL A 159 8.34 -4.88 -9.35
CA VAL A 159 7.79 -4.44 -8.05
C VAL A 159 6.94 -5.53 -7.43
N PHE A 160 6.07 -6.19 -8.22
CA PHE A 160 5.31 -7.35 -7.75
C PHE A 160 6.21 -8.53 -7.39
N GLN A 161 7.23 -8.80 -8.21
CA GLN A 161 8.19 -9.88 -7.95
C GLN A 161 8.93 -9.64 -6.63
N SER A 162 9.38 -8.40 -6.38
CA SER A 162 10.00 -8.00 -5.12
C SER A 162 9.04 -8.20 -3.95
N PHE A 163 7.80 -7.70 -4.05
CA PHE A 163 6.80 -7.85 -2.99
C PHE A 163 6.51 -9.33 -2.66
N ILE A 164 6.32 -10.18 -3.67
CA ILE A 164 6.07 -11.61 -3.46
C ILE A 164 7.27 -12.28 -2.77
N GLN A 165 8.49 -11.97 -3.21
CA GLN A 165 9.70 -12.50 -2.60
C GLN A 165 9.85 -12.07 -1.14
N THR A 166 9.69 -10.78 -0.88
CA THR A 166 9.74 -10.22 0.46
C THR A 166 8.63 -10.76 1.36
N GLY A 167 7.42 -10.97 0.80
CA GLY A 167 6.30 -11.58 1.52
C GLY A 167 6.59 -13.03 1.96
N ILE A 168 7.37 -13.79 1.17
CA ILE A 168 7.85 -15.12 1.55
C ILE A 168 8.87 -15.00 2.69
N GLU A 169 9.85 -14.13 2.56
CA GLU A 169 10.90 -13.91 3.55
C GLU A 169 10.36 -13.39 4.89
N ALA A 170 9.34 -12.55 4.85
CA ALA A 170 8.63 -12.04 6.03
C ALA A 170 7.59 -13.02 6.62
N GLY A 171 7.39 -14.19 6.00
CA GLY A 171 6.43 -15.18 6.47
C GLY A 171 4.96 -14.83 6.23
N LEU A 172 4.66 -13.88 5.34
CA LEU A 172 3.30 -13.57 4.92
C LEU A 172 2.74 -14.65 3.97
N PHE A 173 3.62 -15.19 3.13
CA PHE A 173 3.35 -16.30 2.24
C PHE A 173 4.26 -17.48 2.61
N GLN A 174 3.71 -18.67 2.63
CA GLN A 174 4.51 -19.88 2.79
C GLN A 174 4.51 -20.70 1.51
N SER A 175 5.68 -21.26 1.19
CA SER A 175 5.86 -22.18 0.08
C SER A 175 5.58 -23.60 0.55
N GLN A 176 4.91 -24.40 -0.28
CA GLN A 176 4.72 -25.83 -0.03
C GLN A 176 6.05 -26.58 -0.09
N PRO A 177 6.18 -27.75 0.57
CA PRO A 177 7.44 -28.51 0.62
C PRO A 177 8.04 -28.90 -0.75
N HIS A 178 7.26 -28.89 -1.81
CA HIS A 178 7.71 -29.13 -3.19
C HIS A 178 7.85 -27.86 -4.04
N GLY A 179 7.80 -26.68 -3.44
CA GLY A 179 8.53 -25.48 -3.87
C GLY A 179 7.85 -24.50 -4.80
N GLU A 180 6.77 -24.81 -5.51
CA GLU A 180 6.25 -23.90 -6.55
C GLU A 180 4.98 -23.12 -6.17
N HIS A 181 4.21 -23.63 -5.20
CA HIS A 181 2.94 -23.01 -4.81
C HIS A 181 3.05 -22.23 -3.51
N LEU A 182 2.33 -21.11 -3.48
CA LEU A 182 2.25 -20.21 -2.34
C LEU A 182 0.84 -20.23 -1.75
N GLN A 183 0.75 -20.16 -0.44
CA GLN A 183 -0.48 -19.93 0.30
C GLN A 183 -0.25 -18.86 1.38
N LEU A 184 -1.33 -18.28 1.88
CA LEU A 184 -1.24 -17.36 3.02
C LEU A 184 -0.89 -18.14 4.29
N THR A 185 0.02 -17.58 5.09
CA THR A 185 0.43 -18.17 6.37
C THR A 185 -0.65 -18.02 7.44
N GLU A 186 -1.38 -16.90 7.40
CA GLU A 186 -2.43 -16.59 8.37
C GLU A 186 -3.71 -16.15 7.64
N ASP A 187 -4.83 -16.10 8.38
CA ASP A 187 -6.10 -15.56 7.87
C ASP A 187 -5.94 -14.10 7.42
N PRO A 188 -6.11 -13.79 6.12
CA PRO A 188 -5.94 -12.43 5.60
C PRO A 188 -7.10 -11.49 5.95
N THR A 189 -8.18 -12.00 6.51
CA THR A 189 -9.41 -11.23 6.75
C THR A 189 -9.18 -9.93 7.54
N PRO A 190 -8.40 -9.88 8.61
CA PRO A 190 -8.14 -8.63 9.33
C PRO A 190 -7.45 -7.58 8.45
N LEU A 191 -6.41 -7.99 7.71
CA LEU A 191 -5.63 -7.13 6.82
C LEU A 191 -6.48 -6.63 5.65
N LEU A 192 -7.26 -7.51 5.03
CA LEU A 192 -8.18 -7.15 3.94
C LEU A 192 -9.28 -6.19 4.41
N LYS A 193 -9.84 -6.39 5.60
CA LYS A 193 -10.82 -5.45 6.20
C LYS A 193 -10.19 -4.09 6.46
N LEU A 194 -8.96 -4.06 6.94
CA LEU A 194 -8.22 -2.82 7.17
C LEU A 194 -7.97 -2.08 5.85
N ALA A 195 -7.44 -2.76 4.83
CA ALA A 195 -7.19 -2.18 3.52
C ALA A 195 -8.47 -1.63 2.86
N ARG A 196 -9.60 -2.34 2.98
CA ARG A 196 -10.90 -1.88 2.47
C ARG A 196 -11.41 -0.59 3.11
N ARG A 197 -10.99 -0.25 4.31
CA ARG A 197 -11.34 1.01 4.97
C ARG A 197 -10.52 2.20 4.49
N ILE A 198 -9.38 1.95 3.87
CA ILE A 198 -8.38 2.96 3.50
C ILE A 198 -8.36 3.17 1.99
N LEU A 199 -8.41 2.09 1.21
CA LEU A 199 -8.40 2.15 -0.26
C LEU A 199 -9.68 2.74 -0.82
N SER A 200 -9.59 3.28 -2.01
CA SER A 200 -10.74 3.82 -2.75
C SER A 200 -11.79 2.74 -3.02
N PRO A 201 -13.06 2.92 -2.63
CA PRO A 201 -14.10 1.88 -2.74
C PRO A 201 -14.28 1.35 -4.16
N HIS A 202 -14.18 2.21 -5.18
CA HIS A 202 -14.31 1.79 -6.58
C HIS A 202 -13.21 0.82 -7.02
N LEU A 203 -11.99 0.94 -6.48
CA LEU A 203 -10.89 0.01 -6.77
C LEU A 203 -11.13 -1.36 -6.12
N ILE A 204 -11.59 -1.35 -4.88
CA ILE A 204 -11.99 -2.58 -4.17
C ILE A 204 -13.04 -3.35 -4.95
N VAL A 205 -14.11 -2.66 -5.35
CA VAL A 205 -15.20 -3.26 -6.15
C VAL A 205 -14.66 -3.79 -7.49
N ALA A 206 -13.80 -3.03 -8.16
CA ALA A 206 -13.22 -3.44 -9.44
C ALA A 206 -12.33 -4.70 -9.31
N ILE A 207 -11.53 -4.80 -8.24
CA ILE A 207 -10.70 -5.98 -7.95
C ILE A 207 -11.61 -7.18 -7.67
N ASP A 208 -12.56 -7.04 -6.75
CA ASP A 208 -13.45 -8.13 -6.33
C ASP A 208 -14.31 -8.64 -7.49
N GLN A 209 -14.80 -7.76 -8.37
CA GLN A 209 -15.56 -8.15 -9.57
C GLN A 209 -14.70 -8.94 -10.56
N ARG A 210 -13.49 -8.46 -10.87
CA ARG A 210 -12.60 -9.15 -11.80
C ARG A 210 -12.12 -10.50 -11.29
N LEU A 211 -11.89 -10.61 -10.00
CA LEU A 211 -11.55 -11.91 -9.40
C LEU A 211 -12.74 -12.89 -9.42
N LYS A 212 -13.99 -12.42 -9.40
CA LYS A 212 -15.18 -13.29 -9.55
C LYS A 212 -15.35 -13.81 -10.97
N THR A 213 -15.02 -13.02 -11.98
CA THR A 213 -15.21 -13.37 -13.40
C THR A 213 -14.06 -14.18 -14.00
N ALA A 214 -12.94 -14.32 -13.30
CA ALA A 214 -11.77 -15.09 -13.74
C ALA A 214 -11.83 -16.59 -13.32
N GLY A 215 -12.94 -17.08 -12.88
CA GLY A 215 -13.28 -18.48 -12.65
C GLY A 215 -14.50 -18.82 -13.46
#